data_b77994132ea1db8795a8df257993c8fe
#
_entry.id   b77994132ea1db8795a8df257993c8fe
#
_cell.length_a   1.000
_cell.length_b   1.000
_cell.length_c   1.000
_cell.angle_alpha   90.00
_cell.angle_beta   90.00
_cell.angle_gamma   90.00
#
_symmetry.space_group_name_H-M   'P 1'
#
loop_
_entity.id
_entity.type
_entity.pdbx_description
1 polymer ?
#
loop_
_entity_poly.entity_id
_entity_poly.type
_entity_poly.pdbx_seq_one_letter_code
_entity_poly.pdbx_strand_id
1 'polypeptide(L)'
;GLSIMDEQFMTYGSAKVMLANVTFNQADSLVDSLENVDGVKEVAFDDSSDHFKGTNALFDITFSGTSDEQVSKDALNSVKDILADYDVYVSTEVGSEESSAESLAKDMNIILVLAVVVIVAVLLLSTKAYLQIPVLLITFGVAAILNMGTNYWFGTISSITNSIAVVLQLALAIDYAIILCDRFMEEHETLDAEEAVKVALSKAIPEISSSSLTTISGMVAMMFMQFRLGYDMGIILVKAIILSLISVFFLMPGVLLIFAKGIDKTHHKCYVP
;
A
#
# COMPACT_ATOMS: atom_id res chain seq x y z
N GLY A 1 -12.87 -2.64 -25.55
CA GLY A 1 -12.17 -3.82 -26.06
C GLY A 1 -12.18 -4.99 -25.10
N LEU A 2 -11.80 -4.78 -23.83
CA LEU A 2 -11.77 -5.85 -22.81
C LEU A 2 -13.18 -6.38 -22.50
N SER A 3 -14.18 -5.51 -22.31
CA SER A 3 -15.55 -5.95 -22.01
C SER A 3 -16.21 -6.83 -23.08
N ILE A 4 -15.84 -6.67 -24.35
CA ILE A 4 -16.34 -7.52 -25.45
C ILE A 4 -15.61 -8.86 -25.47
N MET A 5 -14.36 -8.92 -25.02
CA MET A 5 -13.62 -10.17 -24.89
C MET A 5 -14.16 -11.00 -23.71
N ASP A 6 -14.44 -10.36 -22.58
CA ASP A 6 -15.01 -11.02 -21.40
C ASP A 6 -16.43 -11.57 -21.64
N GLU A 7 -17.23 -10.92 -22.50
CA GLU A 7 -18.57 -11.40 -22.88
C GLU A 7 -18.55 -12.53 -23.92
N GLN A 8 -17.52 -12.62 -24.77
CA GLN A 8 -17.46 -13.58 -25.88
C GLN A 8 -16.51 -14.76 -25.66
N PHE A 9 -15.55 -14.64 -24.73
CA PHE A 9 -14.60 -15.69 -24.40
C PHE A 9 -14.56 -15.86 -22.89
N MET A 10 -15.32 -16.83 -22.36
CA MET A 10 -15.16 -17.26 -20.97
C MET A 10 -13.76 -17.83 -20.80
N THR A 11 -12.89 -17.07 -20.14
CA THR A 11 -11.58 -17.57 -19.70
C THR A 11 -11.80 -18.27 -18.36
N TYR A 12 -11.83 -19.60 -18.39
CA TYR A 12 -11.93 -20.40 -17.18
C TYR A 12 -10.71 -20.18 -16.28
N GLY A 13 -10.94 -20.18 -14.98
CA GLY A 13 -9.85 -20.18 -14.00
C GLY A 13 -9.02 -21.45 -14.15
N SER A 14 -7.71 -21.34 -13.99
CA SER A 14 -6.79 -22.47 -14.07
C SER A 14 -5.77 -22.46 -12.93
N ALA A 15 -5.28 -23.66 -12.58
CA ALA A 15 -4.20 -23.83 -11.62
C ALA A 15 -3.23 -24.90 -12.11
N LYS A 16 -1.93 -24.62 -11.95
CA LYS A 16 -0.86 -25.61 -12.09
C LYS A 16 -0.46 -26.06 -10.70
N VAL A 17 -0.65 -27.34 -10.44
CA VAL A 17 -0.35 -27.94 -9.14
C VAL A 17 0.76 -28.96 -9.32
N MET A 18 1.91 -28.70 -8.69
CA MET A 18 3.06 -29.60 -8.71
C MET A 18 3.15 -30.32 -7.35
N LEU A 19 3.25 -31.65 -7.42
CA LEU A 19 3.59 -32.50 -6.29
C LEU A 19 5.04 -32.95 -6.39
N ALA A 20 5.79 -32.81 -5.31
CA ALA A 20 7.15 -33.31 -5.24
C ALA A 20 7.18 -34.64 -4.46
N ASN A 21 8.20 -35.47 -4.76
CA ASN A 21 8.45 -36.74 -4.10
C ASN A 21 7.31 -37.77 -4.21
N VAL A 22 6.65 -37.82 -5.38
CA VAL A 22 5.59 -38.79 -5.67
C VAL A 22 5.99 -39.72 -6.82
N THR A 23 5.45 -40.94 -6.84
CA THR A 23 5.55 -41.86 -7.97
C THR A 23 4.45 -41.56 -8.98
N PHE A 24 4.64 -41.97 -10.25
CA PHE A 24 3.61 -41.80 -11.27
C PHE A 24 2.27 -42.42 -10.86
N ASN A 25 2.27 -43.65 -10.33
CA ASN A 25 1.04 -44.35 -9.92
C ASN A 25 0.33 -43.63 -8.75
N GLN A 26 1.07 -42.98 -7.85
CA GLN A 26 0.46 -42.19 -6.78
C GLN A 26 -0.19 -40.92 -7.38
N ALA A 27 0.49 -40.26 -8.28
CA ALA A 27 -0.05 -39.07 -8.93
C ALA A 27 -1.27 -39.41 -9.78
N ASP A 28 -1.21 -40.48 -10.57
CA ASP A 28 -2.32 -40.97 -11.42
C ASP A 28 -3.57 -41.33 -10.59
N SER A 29 -3.37 -41.94 -9.40
CA SER A 29 -4.50 -42.25 -8.51
C SER A 29 -5.18 -41.02 -7.89
N LEU A 30 -4.55 -39.84 -7.90
CA LEU A 30 -5.14 -38.60 -7.43
C LEU A 30 -5.99 -37.89 -8.48
N VAL A 31 -5.81 -38.19 -9.77
CA VAL A 31 -6.55 -37.54 -10.87
C VAL A 31 -8.06 -37.71 -10.66
N ASP A 32 -8.55 -38.93 -10.44
CA ASP A 32 -9.98 -39.19 -10.20
C ASP A 32 -10.50 -38.41 -8.98
N SER A 33 -9.69 -38.27 -7.94
CA SER A 33 -10.08 -37.53 -6.73
C SER A 33 -10.17 -36.05 -6.98
N LEU A 34 -9.28 -35.50 -7.81
CA LEU A 34 -9.24 -34.07 -8.17
C LEU A 34 -10.35 -33.73 -9.17
N GLU A 35 -10.66 -34.62 -10.14
CA GLU A 35 -11.74 -34.41 -11.09
C GLU A 35 -13.13 -34.45 -10.44
N ASN A 36 -13.29 -35.21 -9.34
CA ASN A 36 -14.54 -35.28 -8.58
C ASN A 36 -14.77 -34.07 -7.64
N VAL A 37 -13.87 -33.11 -7.57
CA VAL A 37 -14.06 -31.87 -6.79
C VAL A 37 -15.12 -31.01 -7.49
N ASP A 38 -16.13 -30.59 -6.74
CA ASP A 38 -17.14 -29.66 -7.23
C ASP A 38 -16.49 -28.33 -7.68
N GLY A 39 -16.76 -27.94 -8.92
CA GLY A 39 -16.13 -26.74 -9.52
C GLY A 39 -14.84 -27.02 -10.30
N VAL A 40 -14.32 -28.24 -10.32
CA VAL A 40 -13.28 -28.67 -11.26
C VAL A 40 -13.95 -29.11 -12.55
N LYS A 41 -13.42 -28.66 -13.68
CA LYS A 41 -13.93 -29.03 -15.03
C LYS A 41 -13.08 -30.09 -15.67
N GLU A 42 -11.77 -30.03 -15.52
CA GLU A 42 -10.81 -30.91 -16.17
C GLU A 42 -9.49 -30.92 -15.40
N VAL A 43 -8.87 -32.07 -15.29
CA VAL A 43 -7.51 -32.26 -14.76
C VAL A 43 -6.65 -32.91 -15.84
N ALA A 44 -5.69 -32.19 -16.40
CA ALA A 44 -4.76 -32.75 -17.37
C ALA A 44 -3.52 -33.27 -16.63
N PHE A 45 -3.28 -34.58 -16.78
CA PHE A 45 -2.10 -35.28 -16.29
C PHE A 45 -1.83 -36.51 -17.17
N ASP A 46 -0.58 -36.71 -17.58
CA ASP A 46 -0.14 -37.84 -18.38
C ASP A 46 1.31 -38.21 -18.06
N ASP A 47 1.83 -39.25 -18.76
CA ASP A 47 3.21 -39.74 -18.62
C ASP A 47 4.24 -38.93 -19.43
N SER A 48 3.84 -37.80 -20.02
CA SER A 48 4.76 -36.91 -20.75
C SER A 48 5.75 -36.23 -19.81
N SER A 49 6.87 -35.82 -20.39
CA SER A 49 7.88 -35.04 -19.64
C SER A 49 7.39 -33.67 -19.13
N ASP A 50 6.25 -33.22 -19.63
CA ASP A 50 5.61 -31.96 -19.26
C ASP A 50 4.80 -32.10 -17.96
N HIS A 51 4.21 -33.27 -17.72
CA HIS A 51 3.39 -33.57 -16.54
C HIS A 51 4.10 -34.42 -15.50
N PHE A 52 5.04 -35.31 -15.90
CA PHE A 52 5.77 -36.13 -14.95
C PHE A 52 7.27 -36.17 -15.24
N LYS A 53 8.10 -35.75 -14.28
CA LYS A 53 9.56 -35.73 -14.41
C LYS A 53 10.26 -36.10 -13.12
N GLY A 54 10.97 -37.24 -13.15
CA GLY A 54 11.69 -37.73 -11.99
C GLY A 54 10.74 -38.23 -10.89
N THR A 55 10.59 -37.46 -9.82
CA THR A 55 9.65 -37.70 -8.72
C THR A 55 8.64 -36.57 -8.55
N ASN A 56 8.48 -35.76 -9.57
CA ASN A 56 7.56 -34.61 -9.54
C ASN A 56 6.45 -34.82 -10.56
N ALA A 57 5.21 -34.58 -10.12
CA ALA A 57 4.01 -34.62 -10.94
C ALA A 57 3.44 -33.20 -11.07
N LEU A 58 3.03 -32.79 -12.26
CA LEU A 58 2.38 -31.51 -12.53
C LEU A 58 0.98 -31.75 -13.09
N PHE A 59 -0.02 -31.26 -12.38
CA PHE A 59 -1.42 -31.27 -12.80
C PHE A 59 -1.79 -29.90 -13.35
N ASP A 60 -2.38 -29.86 -14.53
CA ASP A 60 -3.01 -28.66 -15.08
C ASP A 60 -4.53 -28.77 -14.84
N ILE A 61 -5.03 -27.96 -13.88
CA ILE A 61 -6.43 -28.01 -13.45
C ILE A 61 -7.17 -26.82 -14.05
N THR A 62 -8.28 -27.09 -14.71
CA THR A 62 -9.21 -26.08 -15.23
C THR A 62 -10.50 -26.13 -14.39
N PHE A 63 -10.92 -24.95 -13.90
CA PHE A 63 -12.14 -24.81 -13.11
C PHE A 63 -13.38 -24.54 -13.99
N SER A 64 -14.57 -24.73 -13.44
CA SER A 64 -15.85 -24.50 -14.15
C SER A 64 -16.23 -23.01 -14.22
N GLY A 65 -15.67 -22.16 -13.35
CA GLY A 65 -15.88 -20.72 -13.31
C GLY A 65 -14.65 -19.94 -13.78
N THR A 66 -14.77 -18.61 -13.79
CA THR A 66 -13.65 -17.70 -14.04
C THR A 66 -12.70 -17.62 -12.83
N SER A 67 -11.53 -16.98 -12.98
CA SER A 67 -10.55 -16.85 -11.89
C SER A 67 -11.10 -16.14 -10.64
N ASP A 68 -12.09 -15.26 -10.81
CA ASP A 68 -12.63 -14.43 -9.73
C ASP A 68 -13.89 -15.02 -9.09
N GLU A 69 -14.50 -16.03 -9.73
CA GLU A 69 -15.72 -16.64 -9.23
C GLU A 69 -15.49 -17.50 -7.99
N GLN A 70 -16.45 -17.46 -7.06
CA GLN A 70 -16.39 -18.20 -5.80
C GLN A 70 -16.27 -19.70 -6.02
N VAL A 71 -16.91 -20.24 -7.06
CA VAL A 71 -16.85 -21.67 -7.44
C VAL A 71 -15.41 -22.12 -7.69
N SER A 72 -14.62 -21.32 -8.42
CA SER A 72 -13.21 -21.63 -8.70
C SER A 72 -12.34 -21.54 -7.45
N LYS A 73 -12.63 -20.58 -6.55
CA LYS A 73 -11.93 -20.42 -5.27
C LYS A 73 -12.19 -21.58 -4.32
N ASP A 74 -13.44 -22.00 -4.20
CA ASP A 74 -13.84 -23.10 -3.33
C ASP A 74 -13.28 -24.43 -3.86
N ALA A 75 -13.31 -24.63 -5.19
CA ALA A 75 -12.70 -25.79 -5.83
C ALA A 75 -11.18 -25.84 -5.60
N LEU A 76 -10.48 -24.71 -5.75
CA LEU A 76 -9.04 -24.63 -5.47
C LEU A 76 -8.70 -24.96 -4.01
N ASN A 77 -9.50 -24.49 -3.06
CA ASN A 77 -9.32 -24.81 -1.65
C ASN A 77 -9.53 -26.31 -1.39
N SER A 78 -10.57 -26.91 -1.97
CA SER A 78 -10.83 -28.35 -1.87
C SER A 78 -9.69 -29.18 -2.49
N VAL A 79 -9.13 -28.75 -3.61
CA VAL A 79 -7.94 -29.35 -4.22
C VAL A 79 -6.73 -29.29 -3.26
N LYS A 80 -6.50 -28.14 -2.64
CA LYS A 80 -5.41 -27.98 -1.66
C LYS A 80 -5.60 -28.87 -0.43
N ASP A 81 -6.85 -29.02 0.04
CA ASP A 81 -7.16 -29.87 1.20
C ASP A 81 -6.94 -31.36 0.89
N ILE A 82 -7.30 -31.83 -0.31
CA ILE A 82 -7.02 -33.21 -0.76
C ILE A 82 -5.51 -33.48 -0.82
N LEU A 83 -4.74 -32.47 -1.20
CA LEU A 83 -3.29 -32.58 -1.37
C LEU A 83 -2.48 -32.16 -0.15
N ALA A 84 -3.11 -31.86 0.98
CA ALA A 84 -2.46 -31.32 2.17
C ALA A 84 -1.36 -32.22 2.76
N ASP A 85 -1.44 -33.54 2.55
CA ASP A 85 -0.46 -34.52 3.02
C ASP A 85 0.77 -34.66 2.11
N TYR A 86 0.80 -33.93 0.98
CA TYR A 86 1.87 -33.97 0.00
C TYR A 86 2.69 -32.67 -0.01
N ASP A 87 3.86 -32.72 -0.59
CA ASP A 87 4.70 -31.54 -0.81
C ASP A 87 4.22 -30.79 -2.08
N VAL A 88 3.34 -29.79 -1.88
CA VAL A 88 2.52 -29.14 -2.92
C VAL A 88 3.01 -27.76 -3.24
N TYR A 89 3.17 -27.46 -4.53
CA TYR A 89 3.43 -26.12 -5.06
C TYR A 89 2.31 -25.75 -6.04
N VAL A 90 1.62 -24.64 -5.75
CA VAL A 90 0.47 -24.18 -6.56
C VAL A 90 0.79 -22.87 -7.24
N SER A 91 0.63 -22.82 -8.56
CA SER A 91 0.66 -21.61 -9.37
C SER A 91 -0.70 -21.40 -10.01
N THR A 92 -1.40 -20.32 -9.67
CA THR A 92 -2.77 -20.08 -10.13
C THR A 92 -3.08 -18.59 -10.22
N GLU A 93 -4.01 -18.24 -11.12
CA GLU A 93 -4.63 -16.91 -11.17
C GLU A 93 -5.93 -16.86 -10.35
N VAL A 94 -6.47 -18.02 -9.93
CA VAL A 94 -7.71 -18.10 -9.15
C VAL A 94 -7.52 -17.49 -7.76
N GLY A 95 -8.31 -16.47 -7.46
CA GLY A 95 -8.23 -15.76 -6.19
C GLY A 95 -6.91 -15.00 -5.96
N SER A 96 -6.04 -14.89 -6.97
CA SER A 96 -4.74 -14.24 -6.85
C SER A 96 -4.86 -12.75 -6.52
N GLU A 97 -5.87 -12.07 -7.00
CA GLU A 97 -6.10 -10.65 -6.70
C GLU A 97 -6.50 -10.45 -5.23
N GLU A 98 -7.40 -11.25 -4.68
CA GLU A 98 -7.80 -11.16 -3.27
C GLU A 98 -6.68 -11.59 -2.32
N SER A 99 -6.03 -12.71 -2.61
CA SER A 99 -4.89 -13.21 -1.83
C SER A 99 -3.72 -12.23 -1.87
N SER A 100 -3.45 -11.64 -3.04
CA SER A 100 -2.42 -10.61 -3.19
C SER A 100 -2.80 -9.31 -2.48
N ALA A 101 -4.08 -8.89 -2.56
CA ALA A 101 -4.57 -7.70 -1.88
C ALA A 101 -4.54 -7.86 -0.36
N GLU A 102 -4.92 -9.02 0.18
CA GLU A 102 -4.88 -9.31 1.61
C GLU A 102 -3.44 -9.38 2.13
N SER A 103 -2.55 -10.06 1.41
CA SER A 103 -1.13 -10.12 1.74
C SER A 103 -0.49 -8.74 1.69
N LEU A 104 -0.78 -7.95 0.63
CA LEU A 104 -0.31 -6.57 0.52
C LEU A 104 -0.85 -5.69 1.65
N ALA A 105 -2.14 -5.82 2.02
CA ALA A 105 -2.70 -5.04 3.12
C ALA A 105 -2.03 -5.38 4.46
N LYS A 106 -1.71 -6.64 4.70
CA LYS A 106 -0.98 -7.08 5.90
C LYS A 106 0.46 -6.57 5.92
N ASP A 107 1.17 -6.71 4.80
CA ASP A 107 2.54 -6.21 4.66
C ASP A 107 2.58 -4.68 4.80
N MET A 108 1.59 -3.97 4.23
CA MET A 108 1.49 -2.52 4.34
C MET A 108 1.25 -2.04 5.77
N ASN A 109 0.47 -2.76 6.58
CA ASN A 109 0.32 -2.45 8.00
C ASN A 109 1.66 -2.57 8.75
N ILE A 110 2.45 -3.60 8.45
CA ILE A 110 3.79 -3.77 9.03
C ILE A 110 4.70 -2.63 8.59
N ILE A 111 4.72 -2.30 7.31
CA ILE A 111 5.52 -1.20 6.74
C ILE A 111 5.11 0.13 7.36
N LEU A 112 3.80 0.40 7.53
CA LEU A 112 3.31 1.64 8.13
C LEU A 112 3.76 1.77 9.58
N VAL A 113 3.63 0.71 10.38
CA VAL A 113 4.09 0.71 11.78
C VAL A 113 5.59 0.94 11.84
N LEU A 114 6.38 0.24 11.01
CA LEU A 114 7.82 0.41 10.94
C LEU A 114 8.20 1.84 10.53
N ALA A 115 7.52 2.40 9.52
CA ALA A 115 7.74 3.77 9.06
C ALA A 115 7.46 4.78 10.18
N VAL A 116 6.36 4.63 10.93
CA VAL A 116 6.04 5.51 12.07
C VAL A 116 7.11 5.40 13.16
N VAL A 117 7.56 4.19 13.49
CA VAL A 117 8.63 3.98 14.48
C VAL A 117 9.93 4.66 14.04
N VAL A 118 10.35 4.49 12.79
CA VAL A 118 11.55 5.13 12.24
C VAL A 118 11.41 6.66 12.27
N ILE A 119 10.26 7.20 11.85
CA ILE A 119 9.98 8.62 11.86
C ILE A 119 10.05 9.18 13.28
N VAL A 120 9.40 8.53 14.24
CA VAL A 120 9.44 8.97 15.65
C VAL A 120 10.88 8.93 16.18
N ALA A 121 11.67 7.91 15.84
CA ALA A 121 13.08 7.83 16.23
C ALA A 121 13.90 8.98 15.61
N VAL A 122 13.72 9.28 14.33
CA VAL A 122 14.40 10.40 13.67
C VAL A 122 13.96 11.73 14.28
N LEU A 123 12.67 11.93 14.51
CA LEU A 123 12.16 13.15 15.14
C LEU A 123 12.69 13.34 16.57
N LEU A 124 12.82 12.28 17.36
CA LEU A 124 13.43 12.33 18.70
C LEU A 124 14.89 12.80 18.67
N LEU A 125 15.62 12.47 17.62
CA LEU A 125 17.01 12.88 17.44
C LEU A 125 17.15 14.29 16.84
N SER A 126 16.19 14.69 16.00
CA SER A 126 16.26 15.91 15.17
C SER A 126 15.55 17.12 15.81
N THR A 127 14.47 16.88 16.59
CA THR A 127 13.67 17.99 17.15
C THR A 127 14.32 18.61 18.39
N LYS A 128 14.12 19.93 18.57
CA LYS A 128 14.61 20.70 19.71
C LYS A 128 13.70 20.64 20.94
N ALA A 129 12.48 20.14 20.79
CA ALA A 129 11.52 19.96 21.89
C ALA A 129 10.64 18.71 21.68
N TYR A 130 10.50 17.89 22.70
CA TYR A 130 9.72 16.64 22.60
C TYR A 130 8.25 16.85 22.21
N LEU A 131 7.67 18.00 22.56
CA LEU A 131 6.27 18.31 22.22
C LEU A 131 6.06 18.68 20.73
N GLN A 132 7.12 18.88 19.96
CA GLN A 132 7.01 19.01 18.49
C GLN A 132 6.53 17.71 17.85
N ILE A 133 6.94 16.57 18.39
CA ILE A 133 6.60 15.25 17.82
C ILE A 133 5.07 15.01 17.76
N PRO A 134 4.29 15.18 18.86
CA PRO A 134 2.84 15.06 18.77
C PRO A 134 2.20 16.11 17.84
N VAL A 135 2.73 17.32 17.73
CA VAL A 135 2.23 18.34 16.78
C VAL A 135 2.35 17.82 15.35
N LEU A 136 3.53 17.29 14.99
CA LEU A 136 3.79 16.70 13.67
C LEU A 136 2.89 15.49 13.40
N LEU A 137 2.76 14.59 14.37
CA LEU A 137 1.94 13.38 14.23
C LEU A 137 0.44 13.70 14.11
N ILE A 138 -0.07 14.69 14.85
CA ILE A 138 -1.46 15.15 14.74
C ILE A 138 -1.71 15.73 13.34
N THR A 139 -0.83 16.61 12.87
CA THR A 139 -0.95 17.22 11.54
C THR A 139 -0.96 16.17 10.44
N PHE A 140 -0.05 15.20 10.52
CA PHE A 140 -0.02 14.06 9.60
C PHE A 140 -1.27 13.19 9.72
N GLY A 141 -1.69 12.82 10.94
CA GLY A 141 -2.87 11.98 11.16
C GLY A 141 -4.12 12.58 10.53
N VAL A 142 -4.33 13.89 10.67
CA VAL A 142 -5.44 14.59 10.02
C VAL A 142 -5.30 14.58 8.50
N ALA A 143 -4.12 14.82 7.96
CA ALA A 143 -3.87 14.75 6.51
C ALA A 143 -4.17 13.36 5.94
N ALA A 144 -3.77 12.29 6.65
CA ALA A 144 -4.04 10.91 6.26
C ALA A 144 -5.54 10.57 6.30
N ILE A 145 -6.26 10.98 7.35
CA ILE A 145 -7.71 10.79 7.47
C ILE A 145 -8.44 11.53 6.35
N LEU A 146 -8.07 12.77 6.05
CA LEU A 146 -8.63 13.52 4.93
C LEU A 146 -8.38 12.83 3.58
N ASN A 147 -7.17 12.29 3.38
CA ASN A 147 -6.87 11.58 2.15
C ASN A 147 -7.69 10.30 2.01
N MET A 148 -7.77 9.48 3.06
CA MET A 148 -8.58 8.25 3.05
C MET A 148 -10.07 8.56 2.87
N GLY A 149 -10.60 9.57 3.57
CA GLY A 149 -12.01 9.97 3.48
C GLY A 149 -12.41 10.49 2.09
N THR A 150 -11.50 11.18 1.40
CA THR A 150 -11.76 11.70 0.05
C THR A 150 -11.52 10.68 -1.06
N ASN A 151 -10.99 9.49 -0.77
CA ASN A 151 -10.84 8.41 -1.75
C ASN A 151 -12.19 7.96 -2.33
N TYR A 152 -13.26 8.06 -1.55
CA TYR A 152 -14.62 7.75 -2.00
C TYR A 152 -15.03 8.48 -3.30
N TRP A 153 -14.56 9.70 -3.53
CA TRP A 153 -14.90 10.48 -4.73
C TRP A 153 -14.21 9.99 -6.02
N PHE A 154 -13.18 9.17 -5.89
CA PHE A 154 -12.38 8.67 -7.02
C PHE A 154 -12.78 7.26 -7.48
N GLY A 155 -13.84 6.68 -6.89
CA GLY A 155 -14.36 5.36 -7.25
C GLY A 155 -13.46 4.19 -6.78
N THR A 156 -13.31 3.18 -7.63
CA THR A 156 -12.46 2.02 -7.31
C THR A 156 -10.98 2.35 -7.51
N ILE A 157 -10.23 2.39 -6.40
CA ILE A 157 -8.79 2.62 -6.39
C ILE A 157 -8.11 1.27 -6.20
N SER A 158 -7.05 1.00 -6.96
CA SER A 158 -6.23 -0.19 -6.78
C SER A 158 -5.69 -0.28 -5.34
N SER A 159 -5.73 -1.47 -4.74
CA SER A 159 -5.18 -1.73 -3.40
C SER A 159 -3.71 -1.32 -3.30
N ILE A 160 -2.94 -1.56 -4.37
CA ILE A 160 -1.54 -1.17 -4.49
C ILE A 160 -1.40 0.36 -4.42
N THR A 161 -2.21 1.10 -5.19
CA THR A 161 -2.19 2.58 -5.21
C THR A 161 -2.53 3.14 -3.84
N ASN A 162 -3.58 2.63 -3.18
CA ASN A 162 -3.99 3.11 -1.86
C ASN A 162 -2.88 2.89 -0.82
N SER A 163 -2.24 1.75 -0.85
CA SER A 163 -1.16 1.38 0.07
C SER A 163 0.07 2.26 -0.09
N ILE A 164 0.54 2.44 -1.32
CA ILE A 164 1.70 3.29 -1.64
C ILE A 164 1.40 4.76 -1.30
N ALA A 165 0.17 5.23 -1.58
CA ALA A 165 -0.23 6.61 -1.33
C ALA A 165 -0.13 6.98 0.16
N VAL A 166 -0.55 6.11 1.08
CA VAL A 166 -0.49 6.36 2.53
C VAL A 166 0.95 6.48 3.00
N VAL A 167 1.84 5.57 2.59
CA VAL A 167 3.26 5.60 2.98
C VAL A 167 3.98 6.82 2.42
N LEU A 168 3.76 7.12 1.14
CA LEU A 168 4.41 8.27 0.50
C LEU A 168 3.86 9.60 1.06
N GLN A 169 2.56 9.66 1.34
CA GLN A 169 1.95 10.82 2.01
C GLN A 169 2.58 11.05 3.39
N LEU A 170 2.79 9.99 4.17
CA LEU A 170 3.46 10.08 5.47
C LEU A 170 4.83 10.75 5.35
N ALA A 171 5.66 10.25 4.43
CA ALA A 171 6.99 10.79 4.23
C ALA A 171 6.98 12.27 3.83
N LEU A 172 6.18 12.64 2.82
CA LEU A 172 6.13 14.01 2.30
C LEU A 172 5.46 15.00 3.27
N ALA A 173 4.39 14.57 3.96
CA ALA A 173 3.70 15.43 4.92
C ALA A 173 4.60 15.82 6.11
N ILE A 174 5.43 14.89 6.56
CA ILE A 174 6.37 15.13 7.66
C ILE A 174 7.46 16.10 7.25
N ASP A 175 8.02 15.97 6.06
CA ASP A 175 9.04 16.90 5.56
C ASP A 175 8.52 18.35 5.55
N TYR A 176 7.30 18.56 5.04
CA TYR A 176 6.68 19.89 5.01
C TYR A 176 6.37 20.41 6.42
N ALA A 177 5.93 19.53 7.30
CA ALA A 177 5.63 19.91 8.68
C ALA A 177 6.90 20.22 9.48
N ILE A 178 8.02 19.52 9.26
CA ILE A 178 9.31 19.82 9.88
C ILE A 178 9.79 21.21 9.47
N ILE A 179 9.75 21.56 8.18
CA ILE A 179 10.16 22.88 7.70
C ILE A 179 9.41 24.01 8.43
N LEU A 180 8.08 23.89 8.54
CA LEU A 180 7.27 24.89 9.24
C LEU A 180 7.58 24.92 10.74
N CYS A 181 7.78 23.75 11.36
CA CYS A 181 8.09 23.62 12.77
C CYS A 181 9.44 24.26 13.11
N ASP A 182 10.46 24.00 12.30
CA ASP A 182 11.80 24.56 12.50
C ASP A 182 11.79 26.07 12.32
N ARG A 183 11.08 26.59 11.32
CA ARG A 183 10.88 28.05 11.16
C ARG A 183 10.15 28.66 12.35
N PHE A 184 9.14 27.98 12.88
CA PHE A 184 8.46 28.45 14.09
C PHE A 184 9.40 28.50 15.30
N MET A 185 10.22 27.49 15.51
CA MET A 185 11.18 27.45 16.61
C MET A 185 12.22 28.55 16.49
N GLU A 186 12.71 28.80 15.27
CA GLU A 186 13.67 29.87 14.99
C GLU A 186 13.10 31.27 15.35
N GLU A 187 11.87 31.55 14.93
CA GLU A 187 11.21 32.81 15.18
C GLU A 187 10.75 32.98 16.65
N HIS A 188 10.36 31.87 17.28
CA HIS A 188 9.85 31.88 18.66
C HIS A 188 10.96 32.12 19.71
N GLU A 189 12.24 32.04 19.34
CA GLU A 189 13.35 32.47 20.21
C GLU A 189 13.31 33.97 20.51
N THR A 190 12.74 34.78 19.61
CA THR A 190 12.77 36.24 19.68
C THR A 190 11.38 36.88 19.68
N LEU A 191 10.36 36.19 19.21
CA LEU A 191 8.99 36.68 19.06
C LEU A 191 8.02 35.94 19.97
N ASP A 192 6.91 36.58 20.28
CA ASP A 192 5.78 35.89 20.92
C ASP A 192 5.19 34.82 20.01
N ALA A 193 4.58 33.79 20.59
CA ALA A 193 4.12 32.61 19.86
C ALA A 193 3.20 32.94 18.67
N GLU A 194 2.30 33.92 18.82
CA GLU A 194 1.37 34.33 17.77
C GLU A 194 2.11 35.05 16.61
N GLU A 195 3.05 35.90 16.90
CA GLU A 195 3.86 36.56 15.87
C GLU A 195 4.85 35.58 15.21
N ALA A 196 5.47 34.71 16.01
CA ALA A 196 6.39 33.71 15.53
C ALA A 196 5.71 32.77 14.49
N VAL A 197 4.48 32.31 14.74
CA VAL A 197 3.73 31.50 13.78
C VAL A 197 3.45 32.26 12.49
N LYS A 198 3.06 33.54 12.55
CA LYS A 198 2.80 34.35 11.35
C LYS A 198 4.06 34.54 10.49
N VAL A 199 5.17 34.84 11.12
CA VAL A 199 6.45 35.02 10.43
C VAL A 199 6.98 33.71 9.88
N ALA A 200 6.95 32.64 10.68
CA ALA A 200 7.32 31.30 10.25
C ALA A 200 6.52 30.84 9.03
N LEU A 201 5.20 31.03 9.06
CA LEU A 201 4.32 30.66 7.95
C LEU A 201 4.67 31.45 6.68
N SER A 202 4.91 32.76 6.80
CA SER A 202 5.27 33.59 5.64
C SER A 202 6.60 33.19 4.99
N LYS A 203 7.56 32.67 5.78
CA LYS A 203 8.84 32.17 5.28
C LYS A 203 8.75 30.74 4.76
N ALA A 204 7.98 29.88 5.42
CA ALA A 204 7.83 28.48 5.06
C ALA A 204 6.97 28.26 3.80
N ILE A 205 5.95 29.07 3.54
CA ILE A 205 5.06 28.93 2.36
C ILE A 205 5.84 28.91 1.04
N PRO A 206 6.75 29.85 0.72
CA PRO A 206 7.50 29.80 -0.52
C PRO A 206 8.41 28.57 -0.63
N GLU A 207 9.07 28.20 0.46
CA GLU A 207 9.98 27.06 0.53
C GLU A 207 9.25 25.73 0.30
N ILE A 208 8.19 25.48 1.07
CA ILE A 208 7.36 24.27 0.95
C ILE A 208 6.65 24.23 -0.41
N SER A 209 6.12 25.38 -0.88
CA SER A 209 5.41 25.42 -2.17
C SER A 209 6.31 25.14 -3.36
N SER A 210 7.55 25.60 -3.35
CA SER A 210 8.51 25.33 -4.44
C SER A 210 8.92 23.86 -4.48
N SER A 211 9.17 23.25 -3.32
CA SER A 211 9.49 21.82 -3.20
C SER A 211 8.30 20.95 -3.61
N SER A 212 7.11 21.25 -3.07
CA SER A 212 5.90 20.47 -3.37
C SER A 212 5.48 20.59 -4.84
N LEU A 213 5.67 21.76 -5.48
CA LEU A 213 5.37 21.93 -6.91
C LEU A 213 6.23 21.01 -7.78
N THR A 214 7.52 20.84 -7.43
CA THR A 214 8.41 19.91 -8.13
C THR A 214 7.91 18.46 -7.99
N THR A 215 7.54 18.06 -6.79
CA THR A 215 6.99 16.73 -6.52
C THR A 215 5.66 16.50 -7.24
N ILE A 216 4.73 17.47 -7.17
CA ILE A 216 3.45 17.42 -7.89
C ILE A 216 3.69 17.29 -9.40
N SER A 217 4.64 18.04 -9.97
CA SER A 217 4.95 17.95 -11.40
C SER A 217 5.41 16.55 -11.80
N GLY A 218 6.21 15.88 -10.97
CA GLY A 218 6.61 14.48 -11.18
C GLY A 218 5.42 13.52 -11.12
N MET A 219 4.50 13.71 -10.16
CA MET A 219 3.30 12.88 -10.05
C MET A 219 2.31 13.14 -11.18
N VAL A 220 2.17 14.39 -11.63
CA VAL A 220 1.37 14.74 -12.83
C VAL A 220 1.94 14.08 -14.07
N ALA A 221 3.26 13.98 -14.22
CA ALA A 221 3.88 13.28 -15.34
C ALA A 221 3.47 11.79 -15.39
N MET A 222 3.27 11.13 -14.24
CA MET A 222 2.77 9.76 -14.18
C MET A 222 1.35 9.62 -14.75
N MET A 223 0.51 10.67 -14.69
CA MET A 223 -0.84 10.63 -15.24
C MET A 223 -0.87 10.52 -16.78
N PHE A 224 0.24 10.83 -17.46
CA PHE A 224 0.37 10.68 -18.92
C PHE A 224 0.87 9.28 -19.32
N MET A 225 1.10 8.38 -18.38
CA MET A 225 1.45 6.99 -18.69
C MET A 225 0.25 6.27 -19.32
N GLN A 226 0.52 5.45 -20.35
CA GLN A 226 -0.52 4.62 -20.99
C GLN A 226 -1.03 3.49 -20.09
N PHE A 227 -0.32 3.19 -19.03
CA PHE A 227 -0.65 2.14 -18.07
C PHE A 227 -1.59 2.69 -17.00
N ARG A 228 -2.76 2.09 -16.84
CA ARG A 228 -3.84 2.56 -15.95
C ARG A 228 -3.38 2.77 -14.50
N LEU A 229 -2.51 1.88 -14.00
CA LEU A 229 -1.97 1.99 -12.65
C LEU A 229 -1.17 3.29 -12.43
N GLY A 230 -0.39 3.72 -13.43
CA GLY A 230 0.36 4.99 -13.37
C GLY A 230 -0.55 6.21 -13.29
N TYR A 231 -1.64 6.22 -14.06
CA TYR A 231 -2.65 7.26 -14.01
C TYR A 231 -3.33 7.35 -12.63
N ASP A 232 -3.80 6.20 -12.09
CA ASP A 232 -4.45 6.12 -10.79
C ASP A 232 -3.51 6.58 -9.67
N MET A 233 -2.26 6.12 -9.68
CA MET A 233 -1.24 6.54 -8.72
C MET A 233 -0.98 8.05 -8.82
N GLY A 234 -0.83 8.59 -10.02
CA GLY A 234 -0.57 10.01 -10.24
C GLY A 234 -1.64 10.89 -9.60
N ILE A 235 -2.91 10.62 -9.84
CA ILE A 235 -4.04 11.39 -9.28
C ILE A 235 -4.07 11.30 -7.76
N ILE A 236 -4.01 10.09 -7.22
CA ILE A 236 -4.13 9.87 -5.76
C ILE A 236 -2.97 10.50 -5.00
N LEU A 237 -1.75 10.44 -5.56
CA LEU A 237 -0.57 11.04 -4.93
C LEU A 237 -0.59 12.57 -5.01
N VAL A 238 -1.01 13.16 -6.14
CA VAL A 238 -1.20 14.62 -6.23
C VAL A 238 -2.23 15.10 -5.21
N LYS A 239 -3.37 14.41 -5.10
CA LYS A 239 -4.38 14.70 -4.08
C LYS A 239 -3.81 14.60 -2.67
N ALA A 240 -3.06 13.55 -2.36
CA ALA A 240 -2.44 13.33 -1.05
C ALA A 240 -1.49 14.47 -0.67
N ILE A 241 -0.66 14.94 -1.62
CA ILE A 241 0.25 16.08 -1.41
C ILE A 241 -0.53 17.36 -1.14
N ILE A 242 -1.56 17.66 -1.94
CA ILE A 242 -2.39 18.86 -1.75
C ILE A 242 -3.07 18.85 -0.38
N LEU A 243 -3.64 17.74 0.05
CA LEU A 243 -4.27 17.61 1.37
C LEU A 243 -3.24 17.76 2.51
N SER A 244 -2.03 17.25 2.30
CA SER A 244 -0.93 17.44 3.27
C SER A 244 -0.53 18.90 3.38
N LEU A 245 -0.42 19.62 2.27
CA LEU A 245 -0.13 21.07 2.27
C LEU A 245 -1.24 21.86 2.96
N ILE A 246 -2.50 21.55 2.70
CA ILE A 246 -3.63 22.17 3.38
C ILE A 246 -3.53 21.92 4.89
N SER A 247 -3.24 20.70 5.33
CA SER A 247 -3.08 20.37 6.74
C SER A 247 -1.91 21.12 7.37
N VAL A 248 -0.77 21.23 6.69
CA VAL A 248 0.40 21.95 7.19
C VAL A 248 0.13 23.45 7.26
N PHE A 249 -0.47 24.08 6.27
CA PHE A 249 -0.65 25.52 6.25
C PHE A 249 -1.84 26.01 7.10
N PHE A 250 -2.88 25.23 7.28
CA PHE A 250 -4.08 25.66 7.98
C PHE A 250 -4.23 25.04 9.38
N LEU A 251 -3.93 23.74 9.53
CA LEU A 251 -4.09 23.07 10.82
C LEU A 251 -2.88 23.28 11.73
N MET A 252 -1.66 23.08 11.19
CA MET A 252 -0.46 23.07 11.99
C MET A 252 -0.19 24.39 12.74
N PRO A 253 -0.43 25.59 12.17
CA PRO A 253 -0.28 26.85 12.91
C PRO A 253 -1.14 26.91 14.18
N GLY A 254 -2.40 26.43 14.09
CA GLY A 254 -3.29 26.36 15.25
C GLY A 254 -2.79 25.36 16.32
N VAL A 255 -2.31 24.20 15.87
CA VAL A 255 -1.74 23.19 16.78
C VAL A 255 -0.46 23.71 17.45
N LEU A 256 0.43 24.36 16.71
CA LEU A 256 1.64 25.01 17.28
C LEU A 256 1.30 26.03 18.36
N LEU A 257 0.31 26.88 18.16
CA LEU A 257 -0.15 27.85 19.17
C LEU A 257 -0.68 27.17 20.44
N ILE A 258 -1.46 26.10 20.29
CA ILE A 258 -1.99 25.35 21.44
C ILE A 258 -0.86 24.74 22.26
N PHE A 259 0.16 24.19 21.59
CA PHE A 259 1.28 23.51 22.23
C PHE A 259 2.48 24.41 22.53
N ALA A 260 2.47 25.69 22.12
CA ALA A 260 3.61 26.62 22.29
C ALA A 260 4.17 26.65 23.71
N LYS A 261 3.30 26.87 24.72
CA LYS A 261 3.70 26.88 26.15
C LYS A 261 4.32 25.56 26.64
N GLY A 262 3.92 24.44 26.01
CA GLY A 262 4.46 23.13 26.32
C GLY A 262 5.80 22.91 25.62
N ILE A 263 5.94 23.39 24.41
CA ILE A 263 7.17 23.34 23.62
C ILE A 263 8.29 24.05 24.38
N ASP A 264 8.02 25.23 24.93
CA ASP A 264 8.99 25.99 25.76
C ASP A 264 9.47 25.22 26.99
N LYS A 265 8.57 24.42 27.61
CA LYS A 265 8.92 23.63 28.80
C LYS A 265 9.71 22.36 28.49
N THR A 266 9.60 21.86 27.25
CA THR A 266 10.23 20.59 26.82
C THR A 266 11.46 20.82 25.97
N HIS A 267 11.96 22.06 25.88
CA HIS A 267 13.13 22.40 25.09
C HIS A 267 14.38 21.67 25.61
N HIS A 268 15.12 21.02 24.73
CA HIS A 268 16.38 20.34 25.01
C HIS A 268 17.42 20.62 23.92
N LYS A 269 18.71 20.38 24.21
CA LYS A 269 19.75 20.52 23.18
C LYS A 269 19.59 19.43 22.13
N CYS A 270 19.50 19.83 20.85
CA CYS A 270 19.47 18.91 19.73
C CYS A 270 20.75 18.03 19.71
N TYR A 271 20.59 16.75 19.43
CA TYR A 271 21.71 15.81 19.33
C TYR A 271 22.44 15.92 17.99
N VAL A 272 21.77 16.42 16.97
CA VAL A 272 22.31 16.63 15.61
C VAL A 272 22.31 18.14 15.35
N PRO A 273 23.48 18.77 15.13
CA PRO A 273 23.58 20.19 14.87
C PRO A 273 23.02 20.60 13.49
#